data_c44b1c47efd29e40ff9b64e65cffe37d
#
_entry.id   c44b1c47efd29e40ff9b64e65cffe37d
#
_cell.length_a   1.000
_cell.length_b   1.000
_cell.length_c   1.000
_cell.angle_alpha   90.00
_cell.angle_beta   90.00
_cell.angle_gamma   90.00
#
_symmetry.space_group_name_H-M   'P 1'
#
loop_
_entity.id
_entity.type
_entity.pdbx_description
1 polymer ?
#
loop_
_entity_poly.entity_id
_entity_poly.type
_entity_poly.pdbx_seq_one_letter_code
_entity_poly.pdbx_strand_id
1 'polypeptide(L)'
;MIEVNVCPSTLQEGFTTYSPVARKLLFDGKEVFHVLDFDSPNNDSADNEAYLKNVGRISLSGVQPKASLVLDSEGHLVKPVEGERGTYILKPAPSSYALLDRKYCPANEHLTMQLASQVYHIETAANGICFFQDGEAAYLCRRFDVGPDGQKYSQEDF
;
A
#
# COMPACT_ATOMS: atom_id res chain seq x y z
N MET A 1 15.35 -11.46 -5.44
CA MET A 1 14.02 -11.16 -6.04
C MET A 1 12.98 -11.80 -5.13
N ILE A 2 11.96 -11.05 -4.73
CA ILE A 2 10.89 -11.58 -3.86
C ILE A 2 9.91 -12.33 -4.74
N GLU A 3 9.82 -13.64 -4.54
CA GLU A 3 8.91 -14.51 -5.29
C GLU A 3 7.64 -14.75 -4.48
N VAL A 4 6.51 -14.66 -5.16
CA VAL A 4 5.19 -15.00 -4.61
C VAL A 4 4.55 -16.08 -5.48
N ASN A 5 3.69 -16.90 -4.92
CA ASN A 5 2.92 -17.93 -5.62
C ASN A 5 1.40 -17.74 -5.50
N VAL A 6 1.02 -16.64 -4.87
CA VAL A 6 -0.36 -16.17 -4.75
C VAL A 6 -0.43 -14.70 -5.16
N CYS A 7 -1.55 -14.29 -5.70
CA CYS A 7 -1.80 -12.88 -6.02
C CYS A 7 -1.72 -12.03 -4.74
N PRO A 8 -0.84 -11.01 -4.68
CA PRO A 8 -0.68 -10.19 -3.47
C PRO A 8 -1.90 -9.33 -3.09
N SER A 9 -2.96 -9.34 -3.90
CA SER A 9 -4.20 -8.63 -3.60
C SER A 9 -5.37 -9.59 -3.37
N THR A 10 -5.67 -10.48 -4.33
CA THR A 10 -6.86 -11.36 -4.24
C THR A 10 -6.61 -12.66 -3.48
N LEU A 11 -5.38 -12.95 -3.10
CA LEU A 11 -4.91 -14.21 -2.49
C LEU A 11 -5.15 -15.46 -3.37
N GLN A 12 -5.48 -15.27 -4.64
CA GLN A 12 -5.67 -16.36 -5.59
C GLN A 12 -4.33 -17.05 -5.91
N GLU A 13 -4.29 -18.37 -5.83
CA GLU A 13 -3.10 -19.16 -6.14
C GLU A 13 -2.71 -19.12 -7.62
N GLY A 14 -1.45 -19.43 -7.92
CA GLY A 14 -0.91 -19.55 -9.28
C GLY A 14 -0.48 -18.22 -9.92
N PHE A 15 -0.41 -17.16 -9.15
CA PHE A 15 0.09 -15.87 -9.62
C PHE A 15 1.43 -15.51 -8.97
N THR A 16 2.39 -15.11 -9.80
CA THR A 16 3.71 -14.62 -9.37
C THR A 16 3.76 -13.10 -9.21
N THR A 17 2.63 -12.43 -9.43
CA THR A 17 2.41 -11.00 -9.24
C THR A 17 0.90 -10.74 -9.13
N TYR A 18 0.47 -9.49 -9.25
CA TYR A 18 -0.96 -9.15 -9.24
C TYR A 18 -1.74 -9.81 -10.38
N SER A 19 -2.83 -10.51 -10.04
CA SER A 19 -3.73 -11.12 -11.02
C SER A 19 -4.42 -10.07 -11.91
N PRO A 20 -4.98 -10.43 -13.07
CA PRO A 20 -5.73 -9.48 -13.91
C PRO A 20 -6.89 -8.80 -13.15
N VAL A 21 -7.54 -9.52 -12.24
CA VAL A 21 -8.61 -8.96 -11.38
C VAL A 21 -8.03 -7.92 -10.43
N ALA A 22 -6.92 -8.24 -9.75
CA ALA A 22 -6.24 -7.32 -8.86
C ALA A 22 -5.78 -6.06 -9.60
N ARG A 23 -5.19 -6.23 -10.78
CA ARG A 23 -4.75 -5.09 -11.62
C ARG A 23 -5.91 -4.18 -11.99
N LYS A 24 -7.07 -4.76 -12.36
CA LYS A 24 -8.26 -3.97 -12.69
C LYS A 24 -8.77 -3.16 -11.48
N LEU A 25 -8.78 -3.76 -10.29
CA LEU A 25 -9.29 -3.12 -9.08
C LEU A 25 -8.35 -2.05 -8.52
N LEU A 26 -7.04 -2.37 -8.43
CA LEU A 26 -6.04 -1.51 -7.82
C LEU A 26 -5.44 -0.50 -8.80
N PHE A 27 -5.18 -0.89 -10.04
CA PHE A 27 -4.27 -0.19 -10.95
C PHE A 27 -4.89 0.13 -12.30
N ASP A 28 -6.21 0.13 -12.41
CA ASP A 28 -6.97 0.39 -13.66
C ASP A 28 -6.53 -0.50 -14.84
N GLY A 29 -6.13 -1.75 -14.52
CA GLY A 29 -5.68 -2.75 -15.50
C GLY A 29 -4.20 -2.68 -15.88
N LYS A 30 -3.44 -1.71 -15.37
CA LYS A 30 -2.01 -1.58 -15.65
C LYS A 30 -1.21 -2.70 -15.01
N GLU A 31 -0.08 -3.04 -15.62
CA GLU A 31 0.93 -3.91 -15.00
C GLU A 31 1.69 -3.12 -13.95
N VAL A 32 1.84 -3.70 -12.77
CA VAL A 32 2.50 -3.05 -11.63
C VAL A 32 3.38 -4.09 -10.95
N PHE A 33 4.58 -3.68 -10.59
CA PHE A 33 5.50 -4.50 -9.83
C PHE A 33 5.05 -4.60 -8.37
N HIS A 34 5.11 -5.81 -7.82
CA HIS A 34 4.78 -6.03 -6.41
C HIS A 34 5.96 -5.76 -5.46
N VAL A 35 7.13 -5.43 -6.01
CA VAL A 35 8.33 -5.00 -5.28
C VAL A 35 8.59 -3.54 -5.60
N LEU A 36 8.75 -2.75 -4.56
CA LEU A 36 9.07 -1.32 -4.64
C LEU A 36 10.56 -1.13 -4.92
N ASP A 37 10.94 0.00 -5.53
CA ASP A 37 12.32 0.32 -5.87
C ASP A 37 13.10 0.98 -4.72
N PHE A 38 12.56 0.93 -3.49
CA PHE A 38 13.17 1.52 -2.31
C PHE A 38 13.01 0.63 -1.08
N ASP A 39 13.90 0.82 -0.11
CA ASP A 39 13.91 0.07 1.14
C ASP A 39 12.84 0.52 2.12
N SER A 40 12.54 -0.35 3.09
CA SER A 40 11.60 -0.05 4.16
C SER A 40 12.10 1.07 5.05
N PRO A 41 11.21 1.84 5.69
CA PRO A 41 11.60 2.90 6.62
C PRO A 41 12.25 2.39 7.91
N ASN A 42 12.27 1.09 8.12
CA ASN A 42 12.90 0.45 9.27
C ASN A 42 14.37 0.09 9.03
N ASN A 43 14.86 0.27 7.81
CA ASN A 43 16.27 0.10 7.46
C ASN A 43 17.00 1.43 7.69
N ASP A 44 18.16 1.43 8.37
CA ASP A 44 18.95 2.63 8.73
C ASP A 44 19.62 3.34 7.52
N SER A 45 18.99 3.32 6.36
CA SER A 45 19.48 3.96 5.14
C SER A 45 19.12 5.46 5.09
N ALA A 46 19.93 6.25 4.38
CA ALA A 46 19.72 7.70 4.20
C ALA A 46 18.37 8.04 3.52
N ASP A 47 17.76 7.10 2.81
CA ASP A 47 16.44 7.27 2.20
C ASP A 47 15.29 7.31 3.21
N ASN A 48 15.54 6.85 4.43
CA ASN A 48 14.59 6.92 5.54
C ASN A 48 14.19 8.35 5.91
N GLU A 49 15.11 9.32 5.86
CA GLU A 49 14.77 10.72 6.14
C GLU A 49 13.78 11.29 5.12
N ALA A 50 13.92 10.93 3.84
CA ALA A 50 13.01 11.37 2.79
C ALA A 50 11.62 10.72 2.95
N TYR A 51 11.57 9.44 3.35
CA TYR A 51 10.32 8.74 3.67
C TYR A 51 9.61 9.39 4.86
N LEU A 52 10.32 9.62 5.97
CA LEU A 52 9.77 10.22 7.18
C LEU A 52 9.29 11.67 6.97
N LYS A 53 9.97 12.46 6.14
CA LYS A 53 9.52 13.80 5.75
C LYS A 53 8.18 13.80 5.00
N ASN A 54 7.90 12.75 4.21
CA ASN A 54 6.64 12.62 3.47
C ASN A 54 5.50 12.04 4.33
N VAL A 55 5.80 11.24 5.34
CA VAL A 55 4.83 10.70 6.32
C VAL A 55 4.14 11.85 7.08
N GLY A 56 4.87 12.90 7.45
CA GLY A 56 4.33 14.06 8.18
C GLY A 56 3.33 14.92 7.39
N ARG A 57 3.17 14.71 6.08
CA ARG A 57 2.23 15.48 5.23
C ARG A 57 0.85 14.83 5.06
N ILE A 58 0.67 13.62 5.53
CA ILE A 58 -0.63 12.93 5.48
C ILE A 58 -1.34 13.17 6.80
N SER A 59 -2.26 14.14 6.83
CA SER A 59 -3.18 14.35 7.95
C SER A 59 -4.26 13.27 7.95
N LEU A 60 -3.89 12.04 8.27
CA LEU A 60 -4.81 10.96 8.59
C LEU A 60 -4.53 10.60 10.04
N SER A 61 -5.56 10.59 10.88
CA SER A 61 -5.43 10.18 12.27
C SER A 61 -4.89 8.75 12.32
N GLY A 62 -3.90 8.50 13.15
CA GLY A 62 -3.36 7.16 13.36
C GLY A 62 -1.86 7.15 13.68
N VAL A 63 -1.50 6.27 14.58
CA VAL A 63 -0.13 6.10 15.12
C VAL A 63 0.80 5.38 14.11
N GLN A 64 0.23 4.71 13.09
CA GLN A 64 1.00 3.92 12.13
C GLN A 64 1.58 4.81 11.01
N PRO A 65 2.89 4.70 10.71
CA PRO A 65 3.50 5.38 9.57
C PRO A 65 2.78 5.03 8.26
N LYS A 66 2.58 6.02 7.42
CA LYS A 66 1.96 5.83 6.10
C LYS A 66 2.56 6.81 5.10
N ALA A 67 2.69 6.39 3.85
CA ALA A 67 3.19 7.20 2.76
C ALA A 67 2.15 7.30 1.64
N SER A 68 2.16 8.43 0.94
CA SER A 68 1.40 8.61 -0.29
C SER A 68 2.23 8.16 -1.48
N LEU A 69 1.62 7.43 -2.42
CA LEU A 69 2.26 7.03 -3.66
C LEU A 69 1.37 7.35 -4.87
N VAL A 70 1.99 7.43 -6.03
CA VAL A 70 1.35 7.46 -7.34
C VAL A 70 1.91 6.33 -8.20
N LEU A 71 1.19 5.96 -9.25
CA LEU A 71 1.66 4.99 -10.23
C LEU A 71 2.22 5.77 -11.43
N ASP A 72 3.49 5.54 -11.76
CA ASP A 72 4.12 6.12 -12.93
C ASP A 72 3.69 5.44 -14.25
N SER A 73 4.27 5.88 -15.36
CA SER A 73 3.98 5.34 -16.70
C SER A 73 4.58 3.95 -16.92
N GLU A 74 5.57 3.55 -16.14
CA GLU A 74 6.30 2.29 -16.28
C GLU A 74 5.76 1.18 -15.37
N GLY A 75 4.79 1.50 -14.49
CA GLY A 75 4.16 0.56 -13.58
C GLY A 75 4.83 0.49 -12.20
N HIS A 76 5.62 1.50 -11.85
CA HIS A 76 6.24 1.61 -10.53
C HIS A 76 5.41 2.50 -9.60
N LEU A 77 5.31 2.09 -8.36
CA LEU A 77 4.72 2.90 -7.29
C LEU A 77 5.80 3.84 -6.74
N VAL A 78 5.68 5.12 -7.06
CA VAL A 78 6.66 6.14 -6.74
C VAL A 78 6.08 7.22 -5.83
N LYS A 79 6.95 8.01 -5.21
CA LYS A 79 6.53 9.16 -4.42
C LYS A 79 5.95 10.25 -5.33
N PRO A 80 4.82 10.88 -4.96
CA PRO A 80 4.28 12.00 -5.72
C PRO A 80 5.27 13.18 -5.73
N VAL A 81 5.30 13.92 -6.84
CA VAL A 81 6.06 15.17 -6.92
C VAL A 81 5.42 16.25 -6.05
N GLU A 82 6.15 17.33 -5.80
CA GLU A 82 5.66 18.42 -4.97
C GLU A 82 4.38 19.03 -5.55
N GLY A 83 3.32 19.08 -4.75
CA GLY A 83 1.99 19.56 -5.18
C GLY A 83 1.07 18.46 -5.75
N GLU A 84 1.59 17.30 -6.10
CA GLU A 84 0.80 16.16 -6.56
C GLU A 84 0.20 15.40 -5.38
N ARG A 85 -1.05 14.98 -5.52
CA ARG A 85 -1.73 14.16 -4.52
C ARG A 85 -1.57 12.68 -4.85
N GLY A 86 -1.11 11.90 -3.87
CA GLY A 86 -1.02 10.45 -4.04
C GLY A 86 -2.38 9.80 -4.19
N THR A 87 -2.43 8.78 -5.02
CA THR A 87 -3.63 7.95 -5.28
C THR A 87 -3.62 6.65 -4.48
N TYR A 88 -2.49 6.32 -3.87
CA TYR A 88 -2.32 5.16 -3.01
C TYR A 88 -1.82 5.57 -1.62
N ILE A 89 -2.17 4.75 -0.63
CA ILE A 89 -1.62 4.81 0.73
C ILE A 89 -0.82 3.54 0.96
N LEU A 90 0.45 3.70 1.29
CA LEU A 90 1.35 2.63 1.71
C LEU A 90 1.49 2.64 3.22
N LYS A 91 1.28 1.50 3.86
CA LYS A 91 1.46 1.33 5.31
C LYS A 91 2.50 0.23 5.55
N PRO A 92 3.73 0.60 5.91
CA PRO A 92 4.76 -0.37 6.32
C PRO A 92 4.43 -0.99 7.66
N ALA A 93 5.19 -2.00 8.04
CA ALA A 93 5.17 -2.50 9.41
C ALA A 93 5.50 -1.36 10.40
N PRO A 94 4.83 -1.28 11.56
CA PRO A 94 5.13 -0.27 12.56
C PRO A 94 6.58 -0.34 13.04
N SER A 95 7.20 0.81 13.31
CA SER A 95 8.58 0.89 13.81
C SER A 95 8.71 0.58 15.31
N SER A 96 7.60 0.52 16.05
CA SER A 96 7.61 0.31 17.49
C SER A 96 8.05 -1.11 17.86
N TYR A 97 9.19 -1.22 18.50
CA TYR A 97 9.72 -2.50 19.06
C TYR A 97 8.86 -3.07 20.19
N ALA A 98 7.95 -2.29 20.77
CA ALA A 98 7.02 -2.76 21.79
C ALA A 98 5.92 -3.69 21.23
N LEU A 99 5.71 -3.70 19.91
CA LEU A 99 4.78 -4.61 19.25
C LEU A 99 5.51 -5.89 18.86
N LEU A 100 5.20 -6.96 19.57
CA LEU A 100 5.56 -8.30 19.14
C LEU A 100 4.93 -8.57 17.78
N ASP A 101 5.65 -9.22 16.89
CA ASP A 101 5.16 -9.63 15.58
C ASP A 101 4.70 -8.47 14.64
N ARG A 102 5.21 -7.26 14.84
CA ARG A 102 4.93 -6.07 14.03
C ARG A 102 5.02 -6.31 12.51
N LYS A 103 5.91 -7.21 12.09
CA LYS A 103 6.11 -7.58 10.68
C LYS A 103 4.85 -8.18 10.02
N TYR A 104 3.92 -8.70 10.81
CA TYR A 104 2.66 -9.25 10.30
C TYR A 104 1.53 -8.21 10.21
N CYS A 105 1.71 -6.98 10.72
CA CYS A 105 0.67 -5.96 10.67
C CYS A 105 0.14 -5.70 9.25
N PRO A 106 0.98 -5.54 8.21
CA PRO A 106 0.50 -5.37 6.85
C PRO A 106 -0.33 -6.57 6.36
N ALA A 107 0.13 -7.79 6.63
CA ALA A 107 -0.58 -9.00 6.25
C ALA A 107 -1.92 -9.16 6.97
N ASN A 108 -1.96 -8.84 8.28
CA ASN A 108 -3.21 -8.88 9.05
C ASN A 108 -4.23 -7.86 8.57
N GLU A 109 -3.80 -6.63 8.25
CA GLU A 109 -4.69 -5.61 7.69
C GLU A 109 -5.25 -6.08 6.35
N HIS A 110 -4.39 -6.58 5.46
CA HIS A 110 -4.81 -7.10 4.17
C HIS A 110 -5.79 -8.29 4.31
N LEU A 111 -5.45 -9.28 5.13
CA LEU A 111 -6.32 -10.44 5.36
C LEU A 111 -7.69 -10.03 5.90
N THR A 112 -7.72 -9.08 6.84
CA THR A 112 -8.98 -8.54 7.38
C THR A 112 -9.84 -7.91 6.28
N MET A 113 -9.24 -7.12 5.39
CA MET A 113 -9.94 -6.53 4.26
C MET A 113 -10.43 -7.59 3.26
N GLN A 114 -9.65 -8.64 3.01
CA GLN A 114 -10.08 -9.75 2.14
C GLN A 114 -11.23 -10.53 2.76
N LEU A 115 -11.20 -10.79 4.06
CA LEU A 115 -12.33 -11.42 4.78
C LEU A 115 -13.59 -10.54 4.71
N ALA A 116 -13.46 -9.25 4.97
CA ALA A 116 -14.58 -8.31 4.89
C ALA A 116 -15.19 -8.33 3.48
N SER A 117 -14.38 -8.25 2.44
CA SER A 117 -14.84 -8.17 1.06
C SER A 117 -15.34 -9.53 0.52
N GLN A 118 -14.53 -10.59 0.66
CA GLN A 118 -14.81 -11.88 0.00
C GLN A 118 -15.78 -12.78 0.78
N VAL A 119 -15.77 -12.68 2.11
CA VAL A 119 -16.62 -13.54 2.95
C VAL A 119 -17.86 -12.82 3.42
N TYR A 120 -17.72 -11.59 3.89
CA TYR A 120 -18.84 -10.81 4.45
C TYR A 120 -19.50 -9.88 3.44
N HIS A 121 -18.98 -9.77 2.22
CA HIS A 121 -19.49 -8.91 1.15
C HIS A 121 -19.61 -7.43 1.56
N ILE A 122 -18.72 -6.97 2.44
CA ILE A 122 -18.61 -5.58 2.83
C ILE A 122 -17.72 -4.86 1.80
N GLU A 123 -18.21 -3.77 1.24
CA GLU A 123 -17.42 -2.96 0.32
C GLU A 123 -16.19 -2.38 1.03
N THR A 124 -15.01 -2.65 0.49
CA THR A 124 -13.74 -2.16 1.01
C THR A 124 -12.98 -1.42 -0.08
N ALA A 125 -12.08 -0.53 0.33
CA ALA A 125 -11.11 0.04 -0.60
C ALA A 125 -10.28 -1.08 -1.26
N ALA A 126 -9.98 -0.93 -2.55
CA ALA A 126 -9.09 -1.86 -3.24
C ALA A 126 -7.72 -1.87 -2.56
N ASN A 127 -7.20 -3.05 -2.24
CA ASN A 127 -6.01 -3.20 -1.41
C ASN A 127 -5.17 -4.43 -1.80
N GLY A 128 -3.94 -4.47 -1.31
CA GLY A 128 -3.02 -5.57 -1.55
C GLY A 128 -1.77 -5.45 -0.68
N ILE A 129 -0.87 -6.40 -0.84
CA ILE A 129 0.47 -6.38 -0.30
C ILE A 129 1.45 -6.00 -1.40
N CYS A 130 2.44 -5.19 -1.08
CA CYS A 130 3.66 -5.02 -1.84
C CYS A 130 4.85 -5.23 -0.91
N PHE A 131 6.04 -5.30 -1.49
CA PHE A 131 7.26 -5.55 -0.74
C PHE A 131 8.24 -4.41 -1.00
N PHE A 132 8.95 -3.98 0.01
CA PHE A 132 10.10 -3.13 -0.15
C PHE A 132 11.26 -3.91 -0.78
N GLN A 133 12.27 -3.21 -1.29
CA GLN A 133 13.44 -3.83 -1.91
C GLN A 133 14.21 -4.74 -0.95
N ASP A 134 14.22 -4.40 0.35
CA ASP A 134 14.82 -5.19 1.43
C ASP A 134 13.97 -6.41 1.87
N GLY A 135 12.79 -6.60 1.29
CA GLY A 135 11.91 -7.74 1.53
C GLY A 135 10.85 -7.55 2.60
N GLU A 136 10.81 -6.41 3.30
CA GLU A 136 9.73 -6.14 4.25
C GLU A 136 8.41 -5.92 3.50
N ALA A 137 7.32 -6.48 4.05
CA ALA A 137 5.99 -6.31 3.49
C ALA A 137 5.37 -4.96 3.89
N ALA A 138 4.56 -4.41 2.99
CA ALA A 138 3.72 -3.25 3.27
C ALA A 138 2.29 -3.49 2.76
N TYR A 139 1.31 -2.95 3.47
CA TYR A 139 -0.06 -2.89 3.02
C TYR A 139 -0.22 -1.71 2.06
N LEU A 140 -0.82 -1.96 0.92
CA LEU A 140 -1.12 -0.97 -0.12
C LEU A 140 -2.63 -0.83 -0.26
N CYS A 141 -3.13 0.40 -0.26
CA CYS A 141 -4.53 0.70 -0.42
C CYS A 141 -4.72 1.80 -1.47
N ARG A 142 -5.63 1.59 -2.41
CA ARG A 142 -6.06 2.64 -3.34
C ARG A 142 -6.96 3.62 -2.59
N ARG A 143 -6.70 4.92 -2.74
CA ARG A 143 -7.52 5.96 -2.11
C ARG A 143 -8.88 6.04 -2.80
N PHE A 144 -9.93 5.99 -2.00
CA PHE A 144 -11.32 6.19 -2.43
C PHE A 144 -11.81 7.63 -2.14
N ASP A 145 -11.03 8.38 -1.34
CA ASP A 145 -11.34 9.76 -0.96
C ASP A 145 -10.79 10.81 -1.95
N VAL A 146 -10.31 10.35 -3.10
CA VAL A 146 -9.81 11.21 -4.19
C VAL A 146 -10.58 10.90 -5.46
N GLY A 147 -11.25 11.91 -6.00
CA GLY A 147 -11.98 11.80 -7.26
C GLY A 147 -11.08 11.73 -8.50
N PRO A 148 -11.66 11.41 -9.67
CA PRO A 148 -10.91 11.38 -10.94
C PRO A 148 -10.30 12.73 -11.31
N ASP A 149 -10.84 13.82 -10.79
CA ASP A 149 -10.35 15.20 -10.94
C ASP A 149 -9.21 15.54 -9.97
N GLY A 150 -8.78 14.59 -9.13
CA GLY A 150 -7.77 14.78 -8.10
C GLY A 150 -8.26 15.53 -6.86
N GLN A 151 -9.54 15.89 -6.77
CA GLN A 151 -10.09 16.53 -5.57
C GLN A 151 -10.36 15.51 -4.47
N LYS A 152 -10.12 15.91 -3.22
CA LYS A 152 -10.42 15.09 -2.05
C LYS A 152 -11.88 15.28 -1.64
N TYR A 153 -12.59 14.16 -1.49
CA TYR A 153 -13.91 14.15 -0.86
C TYR A 153 -13.79 14.38 0.64
N SER A 154 -14.78 15.07 1.21
CA SER A 154 -14.90 15.19 2.66
C SER A 154 -15.15 13.82 3.28
N GLN A 155 -14.51 13.56 4.40
CA GLN A 155 -14.70 12.35 5.21
C GLN A 155 -15.09 12.78 6.61
N GLU A 156 -16.05 12.07 7.19
CA GLU A 156 -16.44 12.18 8.59
C GLU A 156 -16.31 10.81 9.23
N ASP A 157 -15.73 10.78 10.43
CA ASP A 157 -15.70 9.60 11.28
C ASP A 157 -16.98 9.58 12.13
N PHE A 158 -17.55 8.39 12.31
CA PHE A 158 -18.75 8.18 13.14
C PHE A 158 -18.37 7.90 14.58
#